data_d79e9fd9ab3f3dc71b21487629f2fa06
#
_entry.id   d79e9fd9ab3f3dc71b21487629f2fa06
#
_cell.length_a   1.000
_cell.length_b   1.000
_cell.length_c   1.000
_cell.angle_alpha   90.00
_cell.angle_beta   90.00
_cell.angle_gamma   90.00
#
_symmetry.space_group_name_H-M   'P 1'
#
loop_
_entity.id
_entity.type
_entity.pdbx_description
1 polymer ?
#
loop_
_entity_poly.entity_id
_entity_poly.type
_entity_poly.pdbx_seq_one_letter_code
_entity_poly.pdbx_strand_id
1 'polypeptide(L)'
;MQKRMAALYVRVSTEDQAELSPDAQKRLLLEYAKKNDLITCEEFIFCESVSGRHAQKRPEFQKMIAMAKQSSHPFDVILVWKFSRFARNQEESIVYKSMLKKDDVEVISISEPLVDGPFGSLIERIIEWMDEYYSIRLSGEVKRGLKEKALRHGYQSTPPLGYKAVGGGKPFVIDEASYAIVSY
;
A
#
# COMPACT_ATOMS: atom_id res chain seq x y z
N MET A 1 21.39 28.22 0.79
CA MET A 1 20.82 27.03 0.11
C MET A 1 19.31 27.22 0.05
N GLN A 2 18.72 27.05 -1.12
CA GLN A 2 17.27 27.12 -1.27
C GLN A 2 16.67 25.89 -0.58
N LYS A 3 15.71 26.09 0.32
CA LYS A 3 15.05 24.98 1.01
C LYS A 3 14.15 24.24 0.02
N ARG A 4 14.27 22.92 -0.05
CA ARG A 4 13.49 22.06 -0.94
C ARG A 4 12.06 21.88 -0.39
N MET A 5 11.07 21.92 -1.27
CA MET A 5 9.67 21.66 -0.93
C MET A 5 9.40 20.15 -1.02
N ALA A 6 8.72 19.61 -0.03
CA ALA A 6 8.39 18.19 0.01
C ALA A 6 6.89 17.93 -0.01
N ALA A 7 6.46 17.03 -0.89
CA ALA A 7 5.14 16.41 -0.86
C ALA A 7 5.19 15.12 -0.03
N LEU A 8 4.13 14.83 0.70
CA LEU A 8 3.99 13.61 1.50
C LEU A 8 2.94 12.71 0.85
N TYR A 9 3.29 11.45 0.62
CA TYR A 9 2.34 10.46 0.14
C TYR A 9 2.16 9.33 1.14
N VAL A 10 0.94 9.21 1.64
CA VAL A 10 0.52 8.21 2.63
C VAL A 10 -0.48 7.26 1.99
N ARG A 11 -0.23 5.97 2.07
CA ARG A 11 -1.16 4.93 1.58
C ARG A 11 -1.34 3.85 2.62
N VAL A 12 -2.60 3.48 2.88
CA VAL A 12 -2.96 2.31 3.68
C VAL A 12 -3.60 1.26 2.80
N SER A 13 -3.29 0.00 3.05
CA SER A 13 -4.04 -1.13 2.55
C SER A 13 -4.90 -1.71 3.67
N THR A 14 -6.11 -2.15 3.34
CA THR A 14 -7.00 -2.82 4.30
C THR A 14 -6.50 -4.21 4.72
N GLU A 15 -5.49 -4.74 4.02
CA GLU A 15 -4.96 -6.08 4.25
C GLU A 15 -3.79 -6.10 5.25
N ASP A 16 -3.12 -4.97 5.47
CA ASP A 16 -1.95 -4.86 6.34
C ASP A 16 -2.30 -4.31 7.73
N GLN A 17 -2.97 -5.11 8.55
CA GLN A 17 -3.29 -4.74 9.95
C GLN A 17 -2.04 -4.60 10.86
N ALA A 18 -0.88 -5.04 10.39
CA ALA A 18 0.39 -4.97 11.14
C ALA A 18 1.20 -3.69 10.87
N GLU A 19 0.77 -2.82 9.94
CA GLU A 19 1.50 -1.61 9.58
C GLU A 19 1.02 -0.35 10.30
N LEU A 20 1.86 0.70 10.19
CA LEU A 20 1.57 2.00 10.79
C LEU A 20 0.26 2.60 10.24
N SER A 21 -0.54 3.16 11.14
CA SER A 21 -1.73 3.92 10.76
C SER A 21 -1.37 5.11 9.85
N PRO A 22 -2.32 5.64 9.05
CA PRO A 22 -2.08 6.82 8.21
C PRO A 22 -1.52 8.00 8.99
N ASP A 23 -2.05 8.24 10.19
CA ASP A 23 -1.61 9.35 11.06
C ASP A 23 -0.20 9.13 11.57
N ALA A 24 0.17 7.89 11.90
CA ALA A 24 1.53 7.55 12.30
C ALA A 24 2.52 7.73 11.14
N GLN A 25 2.16 7.28 9.92
CA GLN A 25 2.96 7.52 8.72
C GLN A 25 3.14 9.02 8.47
N LYS A 26 2.04 9.79 8.46
CA LYS A 26 2.08 11.25 8.27
C LYS A 26 2.99 11.93 9.27
N ARG A 27 2.87 11.58 10.57
CA ARG A 27 3.73 12.15 11.63
C ARG A 27 5.21 11.88 11.37
N LEU A 28 5.59 10.63 11.05
CA LEU A 28 6.97 10.27 10.78
C LEU A 28 7.54 10.97 9.54
N LEU A 29 6.73 11.13 8.48
CA LEU A 29 7.13 11.87 7.29
C LEU A 29 7.37 13.36 7.60
N LEU A 30 6.53 13.98 8.43
CA LEU A 30 6.72 15.38 8.88
C LEU A 30 7.95 15.53 9.77
N GLU A 31 8.20 14.59 10.67
CA GLU A 31 9.41 14.57 11.52
C GLU A 31 10.67 14.44 10.66
N TYR A 32 10.65 13.55 9.65
CA TYR A 32 11.77 13.41 8.71
C TYR A 32 12.00 14.69 7.90
N ALA A 33 10.94 15.30 7.37
CA ALA A 33 11.03 16.55 6.63
C ALA A 33 11.66 17.67 7.47
N LYS A 34 11.22 17.82 8.72
CA LYS A 34 11.76 18.80 9.66
C LYS A 34 13.25 18.55 9.96
N LYS A 35 13.64 17.28 10.15
CA LYS A 35 15.03 16.90 10.45
C LYS A 35 15.98 17.16 9.27
N ASN A 36 15.47 17.11 8.03
CA ASN A 36 16.24 17.29 6.81
C ASN A 36 16.02 18.67 6.15
N ASP A 37 15.53 19.67 6.89
CA ASP A 37 15.30 21.04 6.42
C ASP A 37 14.40 21.12 5.17
N LEU A 38 13.46 20.18 5.00
CA LEU A 38 12.46 20.19 3.94
C LEU A 38 11.23 20.99 4.39
N ILE A 39 10.70 21.81 3.49
CA ILE A 39 9.45 22.55 3.72
C ILE A 39 8.27 21.67 3.30
N THR A 40 7.23 21.63 4.13
CA THR A 40 5.99 20.90 3.85
C THR A 40 4.81 21.85 3.93
N CYS A 41 3.84 21.70 3.02
CA CYS A 41 2.55 22.38 3.04
C CYS A 41 1.41 21.37 3.15
N GLU A 42 0.28 21.76 3.74
CA GLU A 42 -0.88 20.88 3.83
C GLU A 42 -1.44 20.48 2.46
N GLU A 43 -1.34 21.37 1.48
CA GLU A 43 -1.74 21.14 0.09
C GLU A 43 -0.97 20.00 -0.59
N PHE A 44 0.23 19.69 -0.10
CA PHE A 44 1.11 18.63 -0.64
C PHE A 44 1.08 17.36 0.20
N ILE A 45 0.05 17.17 1.01
CA ILE A 45 -0.17 15.95 1.76
C ILE A 45 -1.26 15.12 1.06
N PHE A 46 -0.85 14.04 0.43
CA PHE A 46 -1.71 13.14 -0.34
C PHE A 46 -1.95 11.86 0.45
N CYS A 47 -3.17 11.68 0.94
CA CYS A 47 -3.56 10.52 1.73
C CYS A 47 -4.50 9.62 0.91
N GLU A 48 -3.99 8.46 0.49
CA GLU A 48 -4.75 7.48 -0.27
C GLU A 48 -5.40 6.46 0.68
N SER A 49 -6.71 6.59 0.84
CA SER A 49 -7.50 5.59 1.56
C SER A 49 -8.07 4.58 0.57
N VAL A 50 -7.47 3.40 0.53
CA VAL A 50 -7.84 2.39 -0.46
C VAL A 50 -8.61 1.28 0.22
N SER A 51 -9.92 1.24 0.01
CA SER A 51 -10.78 0.11 0.38
C SER A 51 -11.30 -0.61 -0.86
N GLY A 52 -11.06 -1.93 -0.95
CA GLY A 52 -11.72 -2.83 -1.89
C GLY A 52 -11.56 -2.49 -3.38
N ARG A 53 -12.67 -2.50 -4.12
CA ARG A 53 -12.72 -2.37 -5.60
C ARG A 53 -12.15 -1.06 -6.16
N HIS A 54 -11.98 -0.03 -5.36
CA HIS A 54 -11.47 1.28 -5.78
C HIS A 54 -9.94 1.41 -5.65
N ALA A 55 -9.26 0.39 -5.11
CA ALA A 55 -7.79 0.33 -5.00
C ALA A 55 -7.06 0.62 -6.32
N GLN A 56 -7.71 0.40 -7.46
CA GLN A 56 -7.09 0.56 -8.77
C GLN A 56 -6.93 2.01 -9.22
N LYS A 57 -7.73 2.96 -8.73
CA LYS A 57 -7.76 4.33 -9.30
C LYS A 57 -6.73 5.29 -8.71
N ARG A 58 -6.31 5.12 -7.45
CA ARG A 58 -5.33 5.97 -6.74
C ARG A 58 -5.45 7.47 -7.09
N PRO A 59 -6.60 8.11 -6.82
CA PRO A 59 -6.84 9.50 -7.25
C PRO A 59 -5.84 10.49 -6.63
N GLU A 60 -5.47 10.31 -5.36
CA GLU A 60 -4.49 11.18 -4.69
C GLU A 60 -3.08 11.00 -5.27
N PHE A 61 -2.69 9.78 -5.62
CA PHE A 61 -1.44 9.53 -6.33
C PHE A 61 -1.42 10.21 -7.70
N GLN A 62 -2.49 10.06 -8.48
CA GLN A 62 -2.57 10.70 -9.80
C GLN A 62 -2.53 12.22 -9.70
N LYS A 63 -3.21 12.79 -8.70
CA LYS A 63 -3.16 14.23 -8.41
C LYS A 63 -1.74 14.68 -8.08
N MET A 64 -1.05 13.96 -7.20
CA MET A 64 0.35 14.23 -6.85
C MET A 64 1.26 14.20 -8.08
N ILE A 65 1.16 13.15 -8.91
CA ILE A 65 1.95 13.03 -10.14
C ILE A 65 1.64 14.17 -11.13
N ALA A 66 0.37 14.52 -11.29
CA ALA A 66 -0.03 15.63 -12.15
C ALA A 66 0.54 16.98 -11.66
N MET A 67 0.58 17.21 -10.35
CA MET A 67 1.18 18.41 -9.77
C MET A 67 2.71 18.41 -9.94
N ALA A 68 3.39 17.27 -9.76
CA ALA A 68 4.83 17.14 -9.96
C ALA A 68 5.27 17.51 -11.39
N LYS A 69 4.39 17.31 -12.38
CA LYS A 69 4.64 17.61 -13.79
C LYS A 69 4.35 19.06 -14.19
N GLN A 70 3.84 19.88 -13.29
CA GLN A 70 3.57 21.28 -13.60
C GLN A 70 4.88 22.06 -13.76
N SER A 71 4.92 22.96 -14.71
CA SER A 71 6.08 23.84 -14.95
C SER A 71 6.43 24.73 -13.74
N SER A 72 5.51 24.89 -12.81
CA SER A 72 5.73 25.64 -11.55
C SER A 72 6.59 24.90 -10.53
N HIS A 73 6.87 23.60 -10.75
CA HIS A 73 7.62 22.74 -9.83
C HIS A 73 7.23 22.95 -8.35
N PRO A 74 5.99 22.60 -7.96
CA PRO A 74 5.46 22.97 -6.65
C PRO A 74 6.19 22.27 -5.50
N PHE A 75 6.90 21.17 -5.76
CA PHE A 75 7.75 20.45 -4.81
C PHE A 75 8.88 19.72 -5.51
N ASP A 76 9.99 19.52 -4.79
CA ASP A 76 11.23 18.92 -5.27
C ASP A 76 11.38 17.45 -4.82
N VAL A 77 10.62 17.07 -3.77
CA VAL A 77 10.75 15.76 -3.14
C VAL A 77 9.37 15.18 -2.85
N ILE A 78 9.21 13.88 -3.08
CA ILE A 78 8.08 13.10 -2.59
C ILE A 78 8.58 12.17 -1.49
N LEU A 79 8.05 12.34 -0.28
CA LEU A 79 8.35 11.49 0.87
C LEU A 79 7.33 10.38 1.00
N VAL A 80 7.79 9.15 1.16
CA VAL A 80 6.97 7.96 1.40
C VAL A 80 7.51 7.17 2.60
N TRP A 81 6.66 6.42 3.28
CA TRP A 81 7.10 5.54 4.36
C TRP A 81 8.01 4.42 3.83
N LYS A 82 7.54 3.71 2.78
CA LYS A 82 8.25 2.65 2.04
C LYS A 82 8.03 2.80 0.55
N PHE A 83 8.93 2.27 -0.28
CA PHE A 83 8.75 2.26 -1.73
C PHE A 83 7.53 1.44 -2.16
N SER A 84 7.20 0.37 -1.45
CA SER A 84 5.97 -0.41 -1.67
C SER A 84 4.68 0.40 -1.45
N ARG A 85 4.75 1.55 -0.79
CA ARG A 85 3.63 2.51 -0.69
C ARG A 85 3.55 3.47 -1.86
N PHE A 86 4.68 3.76 -2.50
CA PHE A 86 4.74 4.62 -3.68
C PHE A 86 4.15 3.93 -4.92
N ALA A 87 4.60 2.72 -5.25
CA ALA A 87 4.17 1.97 -6.42
C ALA A 87 3.56 0.61 -6.01
N ARG A 88 2.86 -0.05 -6.93
CA ARG A 88 2.25 -1.37 -6.72
C ARG A 88 3.19 -2.52 -7.02
N ASN A 89 4.09 -2.29 -7.95
CA ASN A 89 5.10 -3.23 -8.38
C ASN A 89 6.35 -2.49 -8.83
N GLN A 90 7.40 -3.24 -9.05
CA GLN A 90 8.70 -2.70 -9.44
C GLN A 90 8.66 -1.96 -10.78
N GLU A 91 7.90 -2.45 -11.76
CA GLU A 91 7.80 -1.82 -13.09
C GLU A 91 7.17 -0.42 -12.97
N GLU A 92 6.06 -0.32 -12.24
CA GLU A 92 5.38 0.95 -11.97
C GLU A 92 6.31 1.93 -11.22
N SER A 93 7.07 1.45 -10.22
CA SER A 93 8.04 2.24 -9.47
C SER A 93 9.12 2.83 -10.38
N ILE A 94 9.75 2.01 -11.20
CA ILE A 94 10.80 2.44 -12.14
C ILE A 94 10.28 3.51 -13.10
N VAL A 95 9.09 3.28 -13.68
CA VAL A 95 8.49 4.22 -14.65
C VAL A 95 8.23 5.57 -13.99
N TYR A 96 7.53 5.60 -12.84
CA TYR A 96 7.20 6.86 -12.18
C TYR A 96 8.43 7.58 -11.64
N LYS A 97 9.40 6.88 -11.04
CA LYS A 97 10.65 7.50 -10.57
C LYS A 97 11.47 8.09 -11.71
N SER A 98 11.58 7.35 -12.82
CA SER A 98 12.28 7.86 -14.02
C SER A 98 11.60 9.10 -14.60
N MET A 99 10.28 9.12 -14.62
CA MET A 99 9.49 10.26 -15.07
C MET A 99 9.66 11.47 -14.15
N LEU A 100 9.51 11.29 -12.84
CA LEU A 100 9.65 12.34 -11.84
C LEU A 100 11.09 12.93 -11.84
N LYS A 101 12.09 12.08 -12.02
CA LYS A 101 13.50 12.53 -12.11
C LYS A 101 13.75 13.44 -13.29
N LYS A 102 13.01 13.31 -14.42
CA LYS A 102 13.10 14.24 -15.56
C LYS A 102 12.54 15.62 -15.24
N ASP A 103 11.61 15.67 -14.28
CA ASP A 103 10.99 16.88 -13.78
C ASP A 103 11.67 17.36 -12.47
N ASP A 104 12.91 16.91 -12.21
CA ASP A 104 13.73 17.24 -11.02
C ASP A 104 13.04 16.93 -9.67
N VAL A 105 12.10 15.98 -9.65
CA VAL A 105 11.43 15.52 -8.43
C VAL A 105 12.00 14.17 -8.00
N GLU A 106 12.47 14.11 -6.76
CA GLU A 106 13.05 12.93 -6.13
C GLU A 106 12.03 12.19 -5.25
N VAL A 107 12.06 10.86 -5.24
CA VAL A 107 11.23 10.05 -4.32
C VAL A 107 12.12 9.44 -3.24
N ILE A 108 11.82 9.74 -1.98
CA ILE A 108 12.59 9.29 -0.81
C ILE A 108 11.70 8.41 0.07
N SER A 109 12.15 7.18 0.35
CA SER A 109 11.59 6.32 1.39
C SER A 109 12.29 6.59 2.72
N ILE A 110 11.53 6.85 3.79
CA ILE A 110 12.13 7.17 5.08
C ILE A 110 12.50 5.94 5.90
N SER A 111 11.88 4.78 5.65
CA SER A 111 12.24 3.51 6.30
C SER A 111 13.32 2.73 5.57
N GLU A 112 13.59 3.11 4.31
CA GLU A 112 14.56 2.45 3.42
C GLU A 112 15.56 3.50 2.91
N PRO A 113 16.46 4.02 3.77
CA PRO A 113 17.39 5.06 3.38
C PRO A 113 18.31 4.54 2.27
N LEU A 114 18.33 5.26 1.16
CA LEU A 114 19.18 4.93 0.02
C LEU A 114 20.60 5.39 0.25
N VAL A 115 21.53 4.59 -0.24
CA VAL A 115 22.92 5.00 -0.43
C VAL A 115 23.02 5.73 -1.75
N ASP A 116 23.61 6.92 -1.77
CA ASP A 116 23.78 7.70 -2.99
C ASP A 116 24.62 6.95 -4.05
N GLY A 117 24.26 7.12 -5.31
CA GLY A 117 25.01 6.60 -6.45
C GLY A 117 24.44 5.33 -7.09
N PRO A 118 25.14 4.74 -8.07
CA PRO A 118 24.67 3.57 -8.82
C PRO A 118 24.39 2.35 -7.95
N PHE A 119 25.14 2.20 -6.85
CA PHE A 119 24.96 1.10 -5.89
C PHE A 119 23.69 1.27 -5.08
N GLY A 120 23.32 2.49 -4.69
CA GLY A 120 22.06 2.80 -4.01
C GLY A 120 20.85 2.46 -4.88
N SER A 121 20.90 2.79 -6.17
CA SER A 121 19.83 2.42 -7.11
C SER A 121 19.67 0.90 -7.29
N LEU A 122 20.77 0.15 -7.18
CA LEU A 122 20.71 -1.31 -7.20
C LEU A 122 20.06 -1.87 -5.93
N ILE A 123 20.45 -1.36 -4.77
CA ILE A 123 19.86 -1.75 -3.47
C ILE A 123 18.37 -1.43 -3.45
N GLU A 124 17.97 -0.25 -3.92
CA GLU A 124 16.56 0.14 -4.04
C GLU A 124 15.74 -0.89 -4.82
N ARG A 125 16.24 -1.30 -5.99
CA ARG A 125 15.59 -2.32 -6.83
C ARG A 125 15.50 -3.68 -6.14
N ILE A 126 16.54 -4.05 -5.39
CA ILE A 126 16.53 -5.31 -4.63
C ILE A 126 15.47 -5.27 -3.54
N ILE A 127 15.36 -4.17 -2.79
CA ILE A 127 14.35 -3.99 -1.73
C ILE A 127 12.94 -4.07 -2.32
N GLU A 128 12.67 -3.33 -3.41
CA GLU A 128 11.36 -3.34 -4.09
C GLU A 128 11.01 -4.74 -4.60
N TRP A 129 12.00 -5.45 -5.16
CA TRP A 129 11.80 -6.83 -5.63
C TRP A 129 11.51 -7.81 -4.48
N MET A 130 12.17 -7.64 -3.33
CA MET A 130 11.92 -8.47 -2.16
C MET A 130 10.51 -8.27 -1.61
N ASP A 131 10.01 -7.04 -1.55
CA ASP A 131 8.64 -6.72 -1.12
C ASP A 131 7.60 -7.36 -2.06
N GLU A 132 7.80 -7.26 -3.36
CA GLU A 132 6.94 -7.88 -4.37
C GLU A 132 6.96 -9.42 -4.25
N TYR A 133 8.14 -10.00 -4.13
CA TYR A 133 8.31 -11.46 -3.95
C TYR A 133 7.60 -11.95 -2.68
N TYR A 134 7.73 -11.23 -1.57
CA TYR A 134 7.06 -11.57 -0.32
C TYR A 134 5.53 -11.55 -0.47
N SER A 135 4.99 -10.53 -1.13
CA SER A 135 3.55 -10.41 -1.39
C SER A 135 3.02 -11.56 -2.25
N ILE A 136 3.73 -11.92 -3.33
CA ILE A 136 3.37 -13.07 -4.20
C ILE A 136 3.40 -14.38 -3.42
N ARG A 137 4.45 -14.58 -2.62
CA ARG A 137 4.60 -15.79 -1.79
C ARG A 137 3.48 -15.90 -0.76
N LEU A 138 3.16 -14.83 -0.05
CA LEU A 138 2.07 -14.78 0.93
C LEU A 138 0.73 -15.12 0.27
N SER A 139 0.42 -14.53 -0.88
CA SER A 139 -0.79 -14.85 -1.66
C SER A 139 -0.86 -16.34 -2.02
N GLY A 140 0.26 -16.93 -2.41
CA GLY A 140 0.37 -18.38 -2.68
C GLY A 140 0.09 -19.25 -1.45
N GLU A 141 0.59 -18.85 -0.29
CA GLU A 141 0.37 -19.57 0.97
C GLU A 141 -1.09 -19.46 1.44
N VAL A 142 -1.68 -18.29 1.34
CA VAL A 142 -3.11 -18.09 1.63
C VAL A 142 -3.98 -18.95 0.73
N LYS A 143 -3.72 -18.97 -0.59
CA LYS A 143 -4.46 -19.83 -1.53
C LYS A 143 -4.32 -21.32 -1.19
N ARG A 144 -3.11 -21.78 -0.83
CA ARG A 144 -2.89 -23.17 -0.40
C ARG A 144 -3.66 -23.47 0.90
N GLY A 145 -3.61 -22.58 1.88
CA GLY A 145 -4.34 -22.72 3.13
C GLY A 145 -5.86 -22.79 2.92
N LEU A 146 -6.41 -21.94 2.04
CA LEU A 146 -7.83 -21.95 1.68
C LEU A 146 -8.22 -23.26 0.97
N LYS A 147 -7.39 -23.73 0.02
CA LYS A 147 -7.60 -25.01 -0.66
C LYS A 147 -7.60 -26.20 0.30
N GLU A 148 -6.64 -26.25 1.20
CA GLU A 148 -6.55 -27.31 2.22
C GLU A 148 -7.77 -27.28 3.16
N LYS A 149 -8.19 -26.09 3.57
CA LYS A 149 -9.39 -25.90 4.38
C LYS A 149 -10.66 -26.38 3.65
N ALA A 150 -10.77 -26.10 2.34
CA ALA A 150 -11.88 -26.57 1.52
C ALA A 150 -11.90 -28.10 1.41
N LEU A 151 -10.74 -28.73 1.20
CA LEU A 151 -10.60 -30.18 1.12
C LEU A 151 -11.02 -30.89 2.43
N ARG A 152 -10.85 -30.22 3.57
CA ARG A 152 -11.30 -30.68 4.89
C ARG A 152 -12.76 -30.30 5.20
N HIS A 153 -13.52 -29.89 4.20
CA HIS A 153 -14.91 -29.42 4.34
C HIS A 153 -15.05 -28.22 5.30
N GLY A 154 -13.98 -27.44 5.53
CA GLY A 154 -14.02 -26.22 6.30
C GLY A 154 -14.67 -25.08 5.49
N TYR A 155 -15.44 -24.23 6.16
CA TYR A 155 -16.03 -23.06 5.51
C TYR A 155 -14.98 -21.97 5.26
N GLN A 156 -15.18 -21.20 4.17
CA GLN A 156 -14.26 -20.12 3.76
C GLN A 156 -14.93 -18.74 3.72
N SER A 157 -16.24 -18.68 3.92
CA SER A 157 -17.04 -17.47 3.82
C SER A 157 -18.16 -17.45 4.87
N THR A 158 -19.02 -16.46 4.79
CA THR A 158 -20.26 -16.38 5.57
C THR A 158 -21.16 -17.58 5.21
N PRO A 159 -21.82 -18.22 6.20
CA PRO A 159 -22.73 -19.31 5.93
C PRO A 159 -23.87 -18.86 5.03
N PRO A 160 -24.30 -19.69 4.06
CA PRO A 160 -25.52 -19.43 3.30
C PRO A 160 -26.75 -19.52 4.19
N LEU A 161 -27.87 -19.02 3.69
CA LEU A 161 -29.16 -19.10 4.39
C LEU A 161 -29.51 -20.57 4.71
N GLY A 162 -29.97 -20.84 5.91
CA GLY A 162 -30.26 -22.18 6.41
C GLY A 162 -29.10 -22.85 7.14
N TYR A 163 -27.93 -22.20 7.17
CA TYR A 163 -26.73 -22.74 7.84
C TYR A 163 -26.13 -21.71 8.81
N LYS A 164 -25.45 -22.18 9.85
CA LYS A 164 -24.69 -21.36 10.79
C LYS A 164 -23.29 -21.87 11.01
N ALA A 165 -22.36 -20.94 11.29
CA ALA A 165 -21.00 -21.24 11.61
C ALA A 165 -20.87 -21.64 13.08
N VAL A 166 -20.16 -22.73 13.34
CA VAL A 166 -19.85 -23.20 14.73
C VAL A 166 -18.47 -22.73 15.21
N GLY A 167 -17.74 -21.97 14.38
CA GLY A 167 -16.39 -21.50 14.72
C GLY A 167 -15.31 -22.58 14.50
N GLY A 168 -14.05 -22.20 14.77
CA GLY A 168 -12.91 -23.12 14.69
C GLY A 168 -12.63 -23.75 13.32
N GLY A 169 -13.17 -23.19 12.23
CA GLY A 169 -12.99 -23.72 10.87
C GLY A 169 -13.77 -25.00 10.57
N LYS A 170 -14.66 -25.42 11.46
CA LYS A 170 -15.51 -26.61 11.29
C LYS A 170 -16.55 -26.38 10.18
N PRO A 171 -17.08 -27.45 9.56
CA PRO A 171 -18.19 -27.33 8.60
C PRO A 171 -19.39 -26.56 9.18
N PHE A 172 -20.14 -25.94 8.30
CA PHE A 172 -21.42 -25.34 8.71
C PHE A 172 -22.39 -26.41 9.22
N VAL A 173 -23.21 -26.01 10.20
CA VAL A 173 -24.32 -26.84 10.68
C VAL A 173 -25.65 -26.21 10.24
N ILE A 174 -26.69 -27.02 10.14
CA ILE A 174 -28.03 -26.55 9.83
C ILE A 174 -28.50 -25.61 10.94
N ASP A 175 -29.03 -24.48 10.53
CA ASP A 175 -29.70 -23.53 11.41
C ASP A 175 -31.22 -23.76 11.34
N GLU A 176 -31.74 -24.48 12.30
CA GLU A 176 -33.15 -24.92 12.32
C GLU A 176 -34.15 -23.73 12.22
N ALA A 177 -33.75 -22.55 12.71
CA ALA A 177 -34.59 -21.35 12.65
C ALA A 177 -34.75 -20.80 11.22
N SER A 178 -33.71 -20.90 10.40
CA SER A 178 -33.72 -20.37 9.02
C SER A 178 -33.82 -21.46 7.95
N TYR A 179 -33.57 -22.72 8.30
CA TYR A 179 -33.64 -23.84 7.35
C TYR A 179 -35.04 -24.07 6.79
N ALA A 180 -36.09 -23.90 7.61
CA ALA A 180 -37.47 -24.03 7.18
C ALA A 180 -37.87 -23.06 6.04
N ILE A 181 -37.13 -21.94 5.89
CA ILE A 181 -37.36 -20.95 4.82
C ILE A 181 -36.76 -21.42 3.49
N VAL A 182 -35.73 -22.28 3.53
CA VAL A 182 -34.97 -22.74 2.34
C VAL A 182 -35.51 -24.06 1.81
N SER A 183 -36.24 -24.83 2.62
CA SER A 183 -36.77 -26.14 2.26
C SER A 183 -38.15 -26.08 1.57
N TYR A 184 -38.63 -24.89 1.19
CA TYR A 184 -39.78 -24.63 0.36
C TYR A 184 -39.28 -24.34 -1.07
#